data_377fa1dc51e88033786a49d9ebef7dd5
#
_entry.id   377fa1dc51e88033786a49d9ebef7dd5
#
_cell.length_a   1.000
_cell.length_b   1.000
_cell.length_c   1.000
_cell.angle_alpha   90.00
_cell.angle_beta   90.00
_cell.angle_gamma   90.00
#
_symmetry.space_group_name_H-M   'P 1'
#
loop_
_entity.id
_entity.type
_entity.pdbx_description
1 polymer ?
#
loop_
_entity_poly.entity_id
_entity_poly.type
_entity_poly.pdbx_seq_one_letter_code
_entity_poly.pdbx_strand_id
1 'polypeptide(L)'
;PFSDDMILEQLNKIRPDIPHRYGPKVVVKTFGYFDVFVDGKPMHFSSSKSKELLALLVDRRGGSVSTENAVSALWPDRAYDESVQSLFRKVLKSLRTALSDAGVLDILIDARNQRSVDTSKFDCDSYKLFRDDPEAIKEYQNEYMNGYAWAKQTKQHIDNLLGRN
;
A
#
# COMPACT_ATOMS: atom_id res chain seq x y z
N PRO A 1 16.36 -35.40 -5.37
CA PRO A 1 16.44 -34.14 -4.63
C PRO A 1 15.23 -33.26 -4.88
N PHE A 2 14.78 -32.60 -3.86
CA PHE A 2 13.64 -31.68 -3.97
C PHE A 2 14.09 -30.37 -4.59
N SER A 3 13.27 -29.83 -5.49
CA SER A 3 13.47 -28.47 -5.97
C SER A 3 13.09 -27.48 -4.87
N ASP A 4 13.56 -26.23 -4.96
CA ASP A 4 13.19 -25.17 -4.02
C ASP A 4 11.68 -24.97 -3.98
N ASP A 5 11.02 -25.10 -5.13
CA ASP A 5 9.55 -24.99 -5.27
C ASP A 5 8.84 -26.05 -4.43
N MET A 6 9.34 -27.28 -4.46
CA MET A 6 8.75 -28.38 -3.68
C MET A 6 8.92 -28.16 -2.16
N ILE A 7 10.06 -27.63 -1.75
CA ILE A 7 10.32 -27.31 -0.35
C ILE A 7 9.36 -26.22 0.12
N LEU A 8 9.16 -25.17 -0.66
CA LEU A 8 8.23 -24.09 -0.34
C LEU A 8 6.78 -24.57 -0.27
N GLU A 9 6.38 -25.47 -1.16
CA GLU A 9 5.06 -26.08 -1.10
C GLU A 9 4.85 -26.87 0.19
N GLN A 10 5.85 -27.65 0.61
CA GLN A 10 5.78 -28.41 1.85
C GLN A 10 5.66 -27.49 3.07
N LEU A 11 6.43 -26.42 3.09
CA LEU A 11 6.37 -25.44 4.16
C LEU A 11 4.98 -24.77 4.23
N ASN A 12 4.39 -24.45 3.09
CA ASN A 12 3.04 -23.88 3.01
C ASN A 12 1.97 -24.84 3.53
N LYS A 13 2.11 -26.13 3.27
CA LYS A 13 1.17 -27.13 3.78
C LYS A 13 1.26 -27.27 5.29
N ILE A 14 2.44 -27.12 5.85
CA ILE A 14 2.69 -27.23 7.29
C ILE A 14 2.25 -25.94 7.99
N ARG A 15 2.44 -24.80 7.35
CA ARG A 15 2.14 -23.47 7.90
C ARG A 15 1.33 -22.64 6.91
N PRO A 16 0.05 -22.98 6.73
CA PRO A 16 -0.78 -22.30 5.72
C PRO A 16 -1.07 -20.84 6.02
N ASP A 17 -0.82 -20.39 7.25
CA ASP A 17 -0.95 -18.99 7.67
C ASP A 17 0.21 -18.11 7.17
N ILE A 18 1.31 -18.73 6.70
CA ILE A 18 2.45 -17.98 6.18
C ILE A 18 2.25 -17.76 4.68
N PRO A 19 2.28 -16.50 4.22
CA PRO A 19 2.16 -16.21 2.79
C PRO A 19 3.21 -16.93 1.97
N HIS A 20 2.78 -17.58 0.89
CA HIS A 20 3.66 -18.28 -0.03
C HIS A 20 4.25 -17.29 -1.01
N ARG A 21 5.54 -16.99 -0.92
CA ARG A 21 6.20 -16.00 -1.76
C ARG A 21 7.59 -16.44 -2.18
N TYR A 22 7.88 -16.13 -3.43
CA TYR A 22 9.21 -16.33 -4.00
C TYR A 22 10.05 -15.06 -4.03
N GLY A 23 9.44 -13.91 -3.79
CA GLY A 23 10.11 -12.62 -3.84
C GLY A 23 10.40 -12.04 -2.48
N PRO A 24 10.82 -10.78 -2.43
CA PRO A 24 11.06 -10.07 -1.18
C PRO A 24 9.82 -9.99 -0.31
N LYS A 25 10.02 -10.01 1.00
CA LYS A 25 8.93 -9.80 1.95
C LYS A 25 8.64 -8.32 2.04
N VAL A 26 7.38 -7.94 1.80
CA VAL A 26 6.94 -6.55 1.84
C VAL A 26 5.99 -6.36 3.01
N VAL A 27 6.29 -5.37 3.85
CA VAL A 27 5.44 -4.98 4.98
C VAL A 27 5.08 -3.51 4.83
N VAL A 28 3.79 -3.23 4.84
CA VAL A 28 3.27 -1.86 4.73
C VAL A 28 2.75 -1.43 6.09
N LYS A 29 3.24 -0.30 6.56
CA LYS A 29 2.81 0.32 7.80
C LYS A 29 1.89 1.49 7.47
N THR A 30 0.67 1.45 8.00
CA THR A 30 -0.30 2.53 7.83
C THR A 30 -0.62 3.23 9.15
N PHE A 31 -0.40 2.58 10.30
CA PHE A 31 -0.61 3.18 11.61
C PHE A 31 0.50 4.20 11.88
N GLY A 32 0.11 5.44 12.18
CA GLY A 32 1.05 6.54 12.23
C GLY A 32 1.38 7.03 10.84
N TYR A 33 2.64 7.24 10.54
CA TYR A 33 3.07 7.63 9.19
C TYR A 33 3.17 6.42 8.28
N PHE A 34 2.74 6.59 7.04
CA PHE A 34 2.85 5.54 6.02
C PHE A 34 4.30 5.22 5.71
N ASP A 35 4.64 3.93 5.69
CA ASP A 35 5.94 3.48 5.26
C ASP A 35 5.87 2.07 4.67
N VAL A 36 6.88 1.71 3.89
CA VAL A 36 6.98 0.40 3.25
C VAL A 36 8.36 -0.18 3.53
N PHE A 37 8.40 -1.43 3.99
CA PHE A 37 9.64 -2.14 4.27
C PHE A 37 9.75 -3.34 3.34
N VAL A 38 10.89 -3.46 2.67
CA VAL A 38 11.20 -4.60 1.79
C VAL A 38 12.37 -5.34 2.43
N ASP A 39 12.13 -6.60 2.81
CA ASP A 39 13.10 -7.42 3.56
C ASP A 39 13.65 -6.69 4.80
N GLY A 40 12.77 -6.00 5.51
CA GLY A 40 13.09 -5.29 6.75
C GLY A 40 13.74 -3.93 6.56
N LYS A 41 13.96 -3.47 5.34
CA LYS A 41 14.57 -2.16 5.06
C LYS A 41 13.54 -1.19 4.52
N PRO A 42 13.55 0.08 4.99
CA PRO A 42 12.64 1.08 4.44
C PRO A 42 12.85 1.26 2.94
N MET A 43 11.76 1.28 2.21
CA MET A 43 11.81 1.53 0.77
C MET A 43 12.10 3.01 0.52
N HIS A 44 12.98 3.28 -0.45
CA HIS A 44 13.34 4.65 -0.81
C HIS A 44 12.41 5.19 -1.90
N PHE A 45 11.88 6.39 -1.67
CA PHE A 45 11.07 7.13 -2.67
C PHE A 45 11.80 8.42 -3.00
N SER A 46 12.03 8.67 -4.29
CA SER A 46 12.67 9.89 -4.75
C SER A 46 11.74 11.12 -4.70
N SER A 47 10.44 10.88 -4.59
CA SER A 47 9.41 11.91 -4.58
C SER A 47 8.42 11.62 -3.46
N SER A 48 8.11 12.64 -2.65
CA SER A 48 7.10 12.52 -1.60
C SER A 48 5.71 12.25 -2.19
N LYS A 49 5.41 12.78 -3.36
CA LYS A 49 4.14 12.53 -4.06
C LYS A 49 4.03 11.11 -4.59
N SER A 50 5.15 10.48 -4.97
CA SER A 50 5.13 9.07 -5.36
C SER A 50 4.84 8.16 -4.16
N LYS A 51 5.38 8.49 -3.01
CA LYS A 51 5.06 7.78 -1.76
C LYS A 51 3.60 7.96 -1.38
N GLU A 52 3.10 9.17 -1.49
CA GLU A 52 1.68 9.47 -1.23
C GLU A 52 0.75 8.72 -2.18
N LEU A 53 1.11 8.63 -3.46
CA LEU A 53 0.31 7.86 -4.43
C LEU A 53 0.21 6.39 -4.00
N LEU A 54 1.32 5.77 -3.62
CA LEU A 54 1.28 4.38 -3.14
C LEU A 54 0.41 4.27 -1.88
N ALA A 55 0.54 5.21 -0.95
CA ALA A 55 -0.27 5.24 0.26
C ALA A 55 -1.77 5.31 -0.07
N LEU A 56 -2.14 6.14 -1.04
CA LEU A 56 -3.53 6.25 -1.49
C LEU A 56 -4.05 4.92 -2.03
N LEU A 57 -3.26 4.23 -2.86
CA LEU A 57 -3.64 2.94 -3.42
C LEU A 57 -3.77 1.88 -2.31
N VAL A 58 -2.88 1.89 -1.33
CA VAL A 58 -2.95 1.00 -0.18
C VAL A 58 -4.23 1.27 0.62
N ASP A 59 -4.57 2.54 0.83
CA ASP A 59 -5.79 2.96 1.54
C ASP A 59 -7.06 2.40 0.88
N ARG A 60 -7.06 2.25 -0.44
CA ARG A 60 -8.21 1.73 -1.20
C ARG A 60 -8.31 0.21 -1.16
N ARG A 61 -7.39 -0.48 -0.53
CA ARG A 61 -7.45 -1.93 -0.22
C ARG A 61 -7.70 -2.82 -1.44
N GLY A 62 -7.04 -2.53 -2.55
CA GLY A 62 -7.17 -3.27 -3.81
C GLY A 62 -8.23 -2.72 -4.75
N GLY A 63 -9.00 -1.73 -4.32
CA GLY A 63 -9.94 -1.02 -5.20
C GLY A 63 -9.20 -0.14 -6.19
N SER A 64 -9.74 -0.03 -7.39
CA SER A 64 -9.16 0.80 -8.44
C SER A 64 -9.35 2.29 -8.14
N VAL A 65 -8.31 3.08 -8.44
CA VAL A 65 -8.34 4.53 -8.32
C VAL A 65 -8.12 5.12 -9.71
N SER A 66 -9.06 5.93 -10.18
CA SER A 66 -8.93 6.60 -11.46
C SER A 66 -7.83 7.66 -11.41
N THR A 67 -7.27 8.01 -12.57
CA THR A 67 -6.30 9.10 -12.66
C THR A 67 -6.87 10.38 -12.09
N GLU A 68 -8.11 10.70 -12.42
CA GLU A 68 -8.77 11.92 -11.93
C GLU A 68 -8.90 11.92 -10.40
N ASN A 69 -9.33 10.82 -9.82
CA ASN A 69 -9.46 10.72 -8.36
C ASN A 69 -8.10 10.78 -7.67
N ALA A 70 -7.07 10.16 -8.23
CA ALA A 70 -5.71 10.25 -7.70
C ALA A 70 -5.19 11.68 -7.73
N VAL A 71 -5.39 12.38 -8.83
CA VAL A 71 -4.99 13.80 -8.97
C VAL A 71 -5.72 14.66 -7.92
N SER A 72 -7.02 14.45 -7.74
CA SER A 72 -7.80 15.20 -6.74
C SER A 72 -7.27 14.98 -5.32
N ALA A 73 -6.84 13.76 -5.01
CA ALA A 73 -6.28 13.43 -3.69
C ALA A 73 -4.88 14.04 -3.50
N LEU A 74 -4.03 13.94 -4.53
CA LEU A 74 -2.65 14.41 -4.44
C LEU A 74 -2.54 15.94 -4.51
N TRP A 75 -3.41 16.58 -5.26
CA TRP A 75 -3.41 18.03 -5.46
C TRP A 75 -4.84 18.58 -5.40
N PRO A 76 -5.43 18.63 -4.20
CA PRO A 76 -6.86 19.01 -4.05
C PRO A 76 -7.17 20.44 -4.49
N ASP A 77 -6.17 21.32 -4.54
CA ASP A 77 -6.35 22.73 -4.90
C ASP A 77 -6.11 23.01 -6.38
N ARG A 78 -5.87 21.96 -7.19
CA ARG A 78 -5.58 22.12 -8.61
C ARG A 78 -6.73 21.63 -9.47
N ALA A 79 -6.97 22.36 -10.57
CA ALA A 79 -7.89 21.91 -11.60
C ALA A 79 -7.31 20.69 -12.34
N TYR A 80 -8.18 19.83 -12.84
CA TYR A 80 -7.78 18.67 -13.63
C TYR A 80 -7.52 19.10 -15.08
N ASP A 81 -6.31 19.56 -15.35
CA ASP A 81 -5.87 20.07 -16.66
C ASP A 81 -4.64 19.28 -17.14
N GLU A 82 -4.14 19.62 -18.33
CA GLU A 82 -2.97 18.94 -18.90
C GLU A 82 -1.72 19.09 -18.02
N SER A 83 -1.58 20.24 -17.36
CA SER A 83 -0.43 20.51 -16.48
C SER A 83 -0.39 19.52 -15.32
N VAL A 84 -1.51 19.33 -14.61
CA VAL A 84 -1.57 18.41 -13.48
C VAL A 84 -1.50 16.95 -13.95
N GLN A 85 -2.05 16.65 -15.12
CA GLN A 85 -1.92 15.30 -15.70
C GLN A 85 -0.47 14.99 -16.03
N SER A 86 0.29 15.97 -16.51
CA SER A 86 1.72 15.82 -16.75
C SER A 86 2.49 15.57 -15.44
N LEU A 87 2.14 16.31 -14.38
CA LEU A 87 2.71 16.06 -13.04
C LEU A 87 2.40 14.64 -12.57
N PHE A 88 1.17 14.20 -12.76
CA PHE A 88 0.76 12.84 -12.35
C PHE A 88 1.58 11.78 -13.08
N ARG A 89 1.79 11.93 -14.39
CA ARG A 89 2.62 10.98 -15.14
C ARG A 89 4.04 10.88 -14.59
N LYS A 90 4.62 12.01 -14.17
CA LYS A 90 5.96 12.04 -13.55
C LYS A 90 5.95 11.32 -12.19
N VAL A 91 4.93 11.57 -11.39
CA VAL A 91 4.78 10.91 -10.09
C VAL A 91 4.60 9.40 -10.26
N LEU A 92 3.79 8.98 -11.20
CA LEU A 92 3.57 7.56 -11.49
C LEU A 92 4.86 6.88 -11.97
N LYS A 93 5.61 7.54 -12.83
CA LYS A 93 6.91 7.04 -13.29
C LYS A 93 7.88 6.89 -12.12
N SER A 94 7.93 7.89 -11.24
CA SER A 94 8.75 7.86 -10.03
C SER A 94 8.36 6.68 -9.13
N LEU A 95 7.07 6.43 -8.96
CA LEU A 95 6.59 5.29 -8.18
C LEU A 95 7.01 3.96 -8.81
N ARG A 96 6.83 3.81 -10.11
CA ARG A 96 7.26 2.59 -10.82
C ARG A 96 8.76 2.34 -10.65
N THR A 97 9.56 3.39 -10.77
CA THR A 97 11.01 3.29 -10.59
C THR A 97 11.35 2.84 -9.16
N ALA A 98 10.72 3.44 -8.14
CA ALA A 98 10.95 3.07 -6.75
C ALA A 98 10.60 1.60 -6.50
N LEU A 99 9.45 1.15 -6.99
CA LEU A 99 9.01 -0.24 -6.84
C LEU A 99 9.93 -1.20 -7.60
N SER A 100 10.34 -0.84 -8.80
CA SER A 100 11.25 -1.65 -9.62
C SER A 100 12.62 -1.79 -8.97
N ASP A 101 13.17 -0.68 -8.46
CA ASP A 101 14.47 -0.69 -7.79
C ASP A 101 14.46 -1.54 -6.53
N ALA A 102 13.32 -1.62 -5.85
CA ALA A 102 13.15 -2.46 -4.68
C ALA A 102 12.79 -3.93 -5.03
N GLY A 103 12.60 -4.24 -6.32
CA GLY A 103 12.26 -5.58 -6.77
C GLY A 103 10.82 -5.98 -6.51
N VAL A 104 9.90 -5.03 -6.37
CA VAL A 104 8.50 -5.27 -5.97
C VAL A 104 7.51 -4.56 -6.88
N LEU A 105 7.86 -4.38 -8.15
CA LEU A 105 6.99 -3.70 -9.12
C LEU A 105 5.63 -4.39 -9.27
N ASP A 106 5.55 -5.69 -9.03
CA ASP A 106 4.31 -6.46 -9.13
C ASP A 106 3.26 -6.11 -8.07
N ILE A 107 3.60 -5.28 -7.09
CA ILE A 107 2.61 -4.73 -6.16
C ILE A 107 1.65 -3.79 -6.89
N LEU A 108 2.14 -3.07 -7.90
CA LEU A 108 1.32 -2.10 -8.63
C LEU A 108 0.59 -2.78 -9.80
N ILE A 109 -0.73 -2.67 -9.78
CA ILE A 109 -1.58 -3.06 -10.91
C ILE A 109 -1.91 -1.79 -11.66
N ASP A 110 -1.33 -1.64 -12.84
CA ASP A 110 -1.43 -0.41 -13.62
C ASP A 110 -2.20 -0.68 -14.90
N ALA A 111 -3.37 -0.11 -15.00
CA ALA A 111 -4.23 -0.18 -16.18
C ALA A 111 -4.47 1.23 -16.70
N ARG A 112 -4.98 1.32 -17.93
CA ARG A 112 -5.25 2.63 -18.54
C ARG A 112 -6.26 3.39 -17.70
N ASN A 113 -5.88 4.58 -17.27
CA ASN A 113 -6.70 5.52 -16.50
C ASN A 113 -7.09 5.04 -15.09
N GLN A 114 -6.57 3.91 -14.63
CA GLN A 114 -6.84 3.46 -13.26
C GLN A 114 -5.72 2.55 -12.75
N ARG A 115 -5.53 2.54 -11.43
CA ARG A 115 -4.49 1.78 -10.75
C ARG A 115 -5.00 1.24 -9.44
N SER A 116 -4.38 0.16 -9.02
CA SER A 116 -4.62 -0.44 -7.71
C SER A 116 -3.35 -1.11 -7.22
N VAL A 117 -3.42 -1.71 -6.04
CA VAL A 117 -2.34 -2.55 -5.52
C VAL A 117 -2.83 -3.99 -5.43
N ASP A 118 -1.90 -4.93 -5.66
CA ASP A 118 -2.17 -6.35 -5.43
C ASP A 118 -1.95 -6.63 -3.94
N THR A 119 -3.04 -6.75 -3.20
CA THR A 119 -3.02 -6.93 -1.75
C THR A 119 -2.43 -8.25 -1.30
N SER A 120 -2.31 -9.22 -2.22
CA SER A 120 -1.68 -10.51 -1.91
C SER A 120 -0.15 -10.43 -1.86
N LYS A 121 0.43 -9.32 -2.29
CA LYS A 121 1.88 -9.16 -2.40
C LYS A 121 2.55 -8.50 -1.20
N PHE A 122 1.79 -8.13 -0.19
CA PHE A 122 2.35 -7.48 0.99
C PHE A 122 1.49 -7.71 2.23
N ASP A 123 2.11 -7.57 3.40
CA ASP A 123 1.41 -7.56 4.68
C ASP A 123 1.14 -6.10 5.07
N CYS A 124 -0.02 -5.83 5.65
CA CYS A 124 -0.42 -4.48 6.01
C CYS A 124 -1.14 -4.49 7.37
N ASP A 125 -0.73 -3.62 8.27
CA ASP A 125 -1.30 -3.54 9.62
C ASP A 125 -2.80 -3.23 9.60
N SER A 126 -3.23 -2.23 8.85
CA SER A 126 -4.67 -1.88 8.77
C SER A 126 -5.49 -2.99 8.11
N TYR A 127 -4.93 -3.72 7.15
CA TYR A 127 -5.64 -4.84 6.53
C TYR A 127 -5.91 -5.94 7.55
N LYS A 128 -4.95 -6.21 8.43
CA LYS A 128 -5.12 -7.16 9.52
C LYS A 128 -6.18 -6.69 10.50
N LEU A 129 -6.19 -5.39 10.82
CA LEU A 129 -7.21 -4.81 11.68
C LEU A 129 -8.61 -5.02 11.09
N PHE A 130 -8.79 -4.79 9.78
CA PHE A 130 -10.08 -5.02 9.12
C PHE A 130 -10.49 -6.49 9.08
N ARG A 131 -9.56 -7.42 9.32
CA ARG A 131 -9.85 -8.85 9.47
C ARG A 131 -10.00 -9.27 10.93
N ASP A 132 -10.16 -8.31 11.83
CA ASP A 132 -10.33 -8.54 13.27
C ASP A 132 -9.13 -9.21 13.95
N ASP A 133 -7.93 -9.02 13.42
CA ASP A 133 -6.70 -9.52 14.05
C ASP A 133 -6.48 -8.79 15.38
N PRO A 134 -6.47 -9.52 16.53
CA PRO A 134 -6.35 -8.89 17.85
C PRO A 134 -5.04 -8.12 18.03
N GLU A 135 -3.95 -8.59 17.45
CA GLU A 135 -2.65 -7.92 17.58
C GLU A 135 -2.65 -6.58 16.83
N ALA A 136 -3.24 -6.55 15.63
CA ALA A 136 -3.36 -5.32 14.86
C ALA A 136 -4.26 -4.31 15.56
N ILE A 137 -5.37 -4.77 16.14
CA ILE A 137 -6.28 -3.91 16.90
C ILE A 137 -5.55 -3.30 18.09
N LYS A 138 -4.72 -4.09 18.76
CA LYS A 138 -3.93 -3.65 19.91
C LYS A 138 -2.86 -2.64 19.53
N GLU A 139 -2.25 -2.81 18.36
CA GLU A 139 -1.21 -1.89 17.87
C GLU A 139 -1.77 -0.54 17.44
N TYR A 140 -3.04 -0.46 17.08
CA TYR A 140 -3.64 0.77 16.61
C TYR A 140 -3.80 1.76 17.76
N GLN A 141 -3.16 2.95 17.65
CA GLN A 141 -3.18 4.00 18.64
C GLN A 141 -3.81 5.28 18.10
N ASN A 142 -4.89 5.14 17.35
CA ASN A 142 -5.69 6.25 16.82
C ASN A 142 -4.92 7.16 15.87
N GLU A 143 -3.92 6.59 15.20
CA GLU A 143 -3.14 7.27 14.16
C GLU A 143 -3.12 6.43 12.89
N TYR A 144 -3.45 7.03 11.77
CA TYR A 144 -3.52 6.37 10.47
C TYR A 144 -3.06 7.31 9.38
N MET A 145 -2.03 6.91 8.62
CA MET A 145 -1.47 7.65 7.47
C MET A 145 -1.37 9.16 7.74
N ASN A 146 -0.69 9.50 8.82
CA ASN A 146 -0.53 10.88 9.28
C ASN A 146 0.06 11.75 8.18
N GLY A 147 -0.48 12.96 8.03
CA GLY A 147 -0.02 13.91 7.03
C GLY A 147 -0.79 13.89 5.71
N TYR A 148 -1.65 12.91 5.49
CA TYR A 148 -2.48 12.82 4.28
C TYR A 148 -3.93 13.16 4.61
N ALA A 149 -4.41 14.28 4.06
CA ALA A 149 -5.77 14.76 4.34
C ALA A 149 -6.84 13.76 3.90
N TRP A 150 -6.64 13.09 2.77
CA TRP A 150 -7.60 12.11 2.25
C TRP A 150 -7.73 10.86 3.15
N ALA A 151 -6.77 10.64 4.05
CA ALA A 151 -6.78 9.47 4.94
C ALA A 151 -7.74 9.62 6.13
N LYS A 152 -8.24 10.80 6.40
CA LYS A 152 -9.12 11.09 7.54
C LYS A 152 -10.39 10.24 7.53
N GLN A 153 -10.94 9.99 6.37
CA GLN A 153 -12.16 9.20 6.23
C GLN A 153 -11.95 7.75 6.68
N THR A 154 -10.85 7.14 6.27
CA THR A 154 -10.50 5.78 6.70
C THR A 154 -10.17 5.74 8.18
N LYS A 155 -9.43 6.73 8.70
CA LYS A 155 -9.15 6.84 10.12
C LYS A 155 -10.45 6.88 10.94
N GLN A 156 -11.40 7.72 10.53
CA GLN A 156 -12.69 7.83 11.20
C GLN A 156 -13.43 6.49 11.17
N HIS A 157 -13.39 5.79 10.05
CA HIS A 157 -14.01 4.48 9.91
C HIS A 157 -13.40 3.47 10.90
N ILE A 158 -12.07 3.43 11.00
CA ILE A 158 -11.38 2.55 11.95
C ILE A 158 -11.77 2.90 13.39
N ASP A 159 -11.74 4.18 13.74
CA ASP A 159 -12.10 4.63 15.10
C ASP A 159 -13.54 4.24 15.44
N ASN A 160 -14.45 4.36 14.48
CA ASN A 160 -15.85 3.96 14.68
C ASN A 160 -15.98 2.44 14.87
N LEU A 161 -15.26 1.64 14.09
CA LEU A 161 -15.27 0.18 14.22
C LEU A 161 -14.80 -0.26 15.60
N LEU A 162 -13.83 0.45 16.17
CA LEU A 162 -13.25 0.12 17.48
C LEU A 162 -13.92 0.85 18.63
N GLY A 163 -14.95 1.68 18.37
CA GLY A 163 -15.61 2.46 19.39
C GLY A 163 -14.72 3.55 19.99
N ARG A 164 -13.75 4.05 19.25
CA ARG A 164 -12.78 5.07 19.71
C ARG A 164 -13.06 6.42 19.06
N ASN A 165 -14.21 6.97 19.33
CA ASN A 165 -14.60 8.27 18.78
C ASN A 165 -14.06 9.43 19.61
#